data_69e2b2bdc8169e1db8dbce4601d30917
#
_entry.id   69e2b2bdc8169e1db8dbce4601d30917
#
_cell.length_a   1.000
_cell.length_b   1.000
_cell.length_c   1.000
_cell.angle_alpha   90.00
_cell.angle_beta   90.00
_cell.angle_gamma   90.00
#
_symmetry.space_group_name_H-M   'P 1'
#
loop_
_entity.id
_entity.type
_entity.pdbx_description
1 polymer ?
#
loop_
_entity_poly.entity_id
_entity_poly.type
_entity_poly.pdbx_seq_one_letter_code
_entity_poly.pdbx_strand_id
1 'polypeptide(L)'
;MTIAAGIDIGGQDTKGIQIDENGIVANFQMNDRCAAGCGRYLGYIADEMNMGLHELGPMAMKSDKPARINSTCTVFAGAELRDRLSLGEKREDILAGLHRAIILRAISIISRSGGVTNEFTFTGGVAKNEAAVRELRKVIKENYGEVVININPDSIYTGALGAAEFARRAHVGQVEGSEQ
;
A
#
# COMPACT_ATOMS: atom_id res chain seq x y z
N MET A 1 -20.21 -1.26 -14.51
CA MET A 1 -20.23 -1.08 -13.04
C MET A 1 -18.91 -1.61 -12.50
N THR A 2 -18.21 -0.88 -11.63
CA THR A 2 -16.94 -1.35 -11.06
C THR A 2 -17.24 -2.37 -9.97
N ILE A 3 -16.70 -3.58 -10.08
CA ILE A 3 -16.94 -4.66 -9.10
C ILE A 3 -15.93 -4.60 -7.97
N ALA A 4 -14.68 -4.28 -8.26
CA ALA A 4 -13.63 -4.29 -7.27
C ALA A 4 -12.67 -3.11 -7.45
N ALA A 5 -12.14 -2.64 -6.33
CA ALA A 5 -11.03 -1.72 -6.29
C ALA A 5 -9.90 -2.32 -5.45
N GLY A 6 -8.68 -1.95 -5.77
CA GLY A 6 -7.53 -2.44 -5.05
C GLY A 6 -6.39 -1.44 -5.02
N ILE A 7 -5.52 -1.64 -4.05
CA ILE A 7 -4.25 -0.96 -3.95
C ILE A 7 -3.12 -1.97 -3.85
N ASP A 8 -2.12 -1.81 -4.70
CA ASP A 8 -0.85 -2.52 -4.61
C ASP A 8 0.22 -1.57 -4.09
N ILE A 9 0.76 -1.83 -2.91
CA ILE A 9 1.87 -1.05 -2.36
C ILE A 9 3.12 -1.91 -2.36
N GLY A 10 3.90 -1.74 -3.42
CA GLY A 10 5.19 -2.40 -3.62
C GLY A 10 6.33 -1.71 -2.89
N GLY A 11 7.55 -2.18 -3.16
CA GLY A 11 8.78 -1.58 -2.64
C GLY A 11 9.05 -0.19 -3.21
N GLN A 12 8.81 0.02 -4.51
CA GLN A 12 9.15 1.25 -5.21
C GLN A 12 7.96 2.04 -5.72
N ASP A 13 6.83 1.39 -5.93
CA ASP A 13 5.64 1.99 -6.52
C ASP A 13 4.38 1.69 -5.74
N THR A 14 3.34 2.42 -6.06
CA THR A 14 1.99 2.18 -5.55
C THR A 14 1.00 2.32 -6.67
N LYS A 15 0.10 1.36 -6.80
CA LYS A 15 -0.90 1.31 -7.86
C LYS A 15 -2.29 1.31 -7.27
N GLY A 16 -3.15 2.19 -7.78
CA GLY A 16 -4.59 2.16 -7.55
C GLY A 16 -5.26 1.55 -8.77
N ILE A 17 -6.06 0.52 -8.59
CA ILE A 17 -6.63 -0.29 -9.66
C ILE A 17 -8.13 -0.44 -9.44
N GLN A 18 -8.92 -0.22 -10.49
CA GLN A 18 -10.34 -0.58 -10.53
C GLN A 18 -10.60 -1.60 -11.62
N ILE A 19 -11.43 -2.58 -11.32
CA ILE A 19 -11.76 -3.70 -12.18
C ILE A 19 -13.27 -3.70 -12.43
N ASP A 20 -13.68 -3.88 -13.68
CA ASP A 20 -15.07 -4.02 -14.07
C ASP A 20 -15.62 -5.44 -13.81
N GLU A 21 -16.88 -5.66 -14.17
CA GLU A 21 -17.58 -6.94 -14.00
C GLU A 21 -17.03 -8.09 -14.87
N ASN A 22 -16.22 -7.77 -15.86
CA ASN A 22 -15.56 -8.76 -16.73
C ASN A 22 -14.12 -9.06 -16.28
N GLY A 23 -13.65 -8.45 -15.16
CA GLY A 23 -12.29 -8.58 -14.68
C GLY A 23 -11.29 -7.71 -15.44
N ILE A 24 -11.76 -6.74 -16.23
CA ILE A 24 -10.91 -5.83 -17.01
C ILE A 24 -10.60 -4.59 -16.17
N VAL A 25 -9.36 -4.09 -16.27
CA VAL A 25 -8.96 -2.86 -15.59
C VAL A 25 -9.70 -1.68 -16.21
N ALA A 26 -10.65 -1.12 -15.44
CA ALA A 26 -11.45 0.04 -15.83
C ALA A 26 -10.73 1.36 -15.59
N ASN A 27 -9.91 1.43 -14.52
CA ASN A 27 -9.11 2.60 -14.21
C ASN A 27 -7.83 2.21 -13.48
N PHE A 28 -6.77 3.00 -13.71
CA PHE A 28 -5.45 2.72 -13.17
C PHE A 28 -4.71 4.03 -12.88
N GLN A 29 -4.13 4.12 -11.68
CA GLN A 29 -3.24 5.21 -11.28
C GLN A 29 -2.00 4.64 -10.62
N MET A 30 -0.84 5.22 -10.89
CA MET A 30 0.43 4.76 -10.34
C MET A 30 1.26 5.94 -9.80
N ASN A 31 1.97 5.69 -8.71
CA ASN A 31 3.07 6.50 -8.24
C ASN A 31 4.35 5.66 -8.27
N ASP A 32 5.20 5.92 -9.23
CA ASP A 32 6.50 5.27 -9.45
C ASP A 32 7.69 6.24 -9.32
N ARG A 33 7.42 7.53 -9.12
CA ARG A 33 8.42 8.61 -9.12
C ARG A 33 8.82 9.08 -7.72
N CYS A 34 8.05 8.73 -6.70
CA CYS A 34 8.24 9.23 -5.35
C CYS A 34 8.16 8.09 -4.34
N ALA A 35 9.17 7.98 -3.46
CA ALA A 35 9.20 7.01 -2.38
C ALA A 35 8.05 7.18 -1.37
N ALA A 36 7.47 8.38 -1.27
CA ALA A 36 6.33 8.64 -0.41
C ALA A 36 5.11 7.84 -0.88
N GLY A 37 4.61 6.96 -0.03
CA GLY A 37 3.48 6.10 -0.31
C GLY A 37 3.84 4.68 -0.75
N CYS A 38 5.11 4.30 -0.81
CA CYS A 38 5.56 2.94 -1.12
C CYS A 38 6.53 2.38 -0.07
N GLY A 39 6.91 1.11 -0.19
CA GLY A 39 7.76 0.41 0.79
C GLY A 39 9.13 1.04 0.98
N ARG A 40 9.69 1.73 -0.02
CA ARG A 40 10.98 2.44 0.10
C ARG A 40 10.93 3.55 1.16
N TYR A 41 9.78 4.16 1.39
CA TYR A 41 9.59 5.10 2.50
C TYR A 41 9.84 4.42 3.85
N LEU A 42 9.26 3.23 4.04
CA LEU A 42 9.47 2.46 5.29
C LEU A 42 10.92 2.00 5.42
N GLY A 43 11.57 1.58 4.32
CA GLY A 43 13.00 1.24 4.31
C GLY A 43 13.86 2.40 4.78
N TYR A 44 13.65 3.60 4.22
CA TYR A 44 14.35 4.80 4.64
C TYR A 44 14.13 5.13 6.13
N ILE A 45 12.90 4.99 6.62
CA ILE A 45 12.60 5.21 8.04
C ILE A 45 13.27 4.16 8.93
N ALA A 46 13.35 2.90 8.49
CA ALA A 46 14.07 1.85 9.20
C ALA A 46 15.55 2.20 9.38
N ASP A 47 16.20 2.65 8.32
CA ASP A 47 17.59 3.09 8.33
C ASP A 47 17.79 4.29 9.29
N GLU A 48 16.93 5.31 9.23
CA GLU A 48 16.96 6.48 10.11
C GLU A 48 16.76 6.14 11.61
N MET A 49 15.97 5.09 11.87
CA MET A 49 15.71 4.60 13.22
C MET A 49 16.74 3.58 13.72
N ASN A 50 17.67 3.16 12.86
CA ASN A 50 18.58 2.04 13.09
C ASN A 50 17.82 0.78 13.54
N MET A 51 16.79 0.40 12.76
CA MET A 51 15.90 -0.73 12.98
C MET A 51 15.82 -1.60 11.74
N GLY A 52 15.49 -2.87 11.93
CA GLY A 52 15.10 -3.73 10.80
C GLY A 52 13.72 -3.35 10.26
N LEU A 53 13.54 -3.43 8.94
CA LEU A 53 12.25 -3.11 8.30
C LEU A 53 11.08 -3.91 8.92
N HIS A 54 11.33 -5.16 9.31
CA HIS A 54 10.35 -6.06 9.94
C HIS A 54 9.96 -5.66 11.36
N GLU A 55 10.75 -4.78 12.02
CA GLU A 55 10.49 -4.33 13.38
C GLU A 55 9.56 -3.09 13.43
N LEU A 56 9.44 -2.35 12.30
CA LEU A 56 8.67 -1.11 12.26
C LEU A 56 7.18 -1.33 12.56
N GLY A 57 6.58 -2.36 11.95
CA GLY A 57 5.19 -2.73 12.17
C GLY A 57 4.90 -3.06 13.63
N PRO A 58 5.56 -4.09 14.21
CA PRO A 58 5.39 -4.46 15.62
C PRO A 58 5.62 -3.30 16.61
N MET A 59 6.60 -2.43 16.35
CA MET A 59 6.82 -1.26 17.19
C MET A 59 5.67 -0.26 17.07
N ALA A 60 5.24 0.08 15.87
CA ALA A 60 4.13 1.00 15.65
C ALA A 60 2.80 0.48 16.21
N MET A 61 2.61 -0.85 16.30
CA MET A 61 1.41 -1.45 16.89
C MET A 61 1.28 -1.19 18.39
N LYS A 62 2.38 -0.87 19.08
CA LYS A 62 2.39 -0.54 20.53
C LYS A 62 1.89 0.88 20.83
N SER A 63 1.71 1.72 19.79
CA SER A 63 1.27 3.10 19.97
C SER A 63 -0.21 3.21 20.28
N ASP A 64 -0.53 3.96 21.31
CA ASP A 64 -1.88 4.39 21.67
C ASP A 64 -2.18 5.81 21.15
N LYS A 65 -1.13 6.59 20.86
CA LYS A 65 -1.24 8.00 20.46
C LYS A 65 -0.33 8.31 19.27
N PRO A 66 -0.70 7.93 18.04
CA PRO A 66 0.11 8.20 16.85
C PRO A 66 0.48 9.68 16.71
N ALA A 67 1.75 9.97 16.48
CA ALA A 67 2.22 11.31 16.21
C ALA A 67 1.66 11.83 14.89
N ARG A 68 1.31 13.11 14.82
CA ARG A 68 0.90 13.72 13.56
C ARG A 68 2.14 14.06 12.74
N ILE A 69 2.38 13.31 11.67
CA ILE A 69 3.47 13.56 10.74
C ILE A 69 2.98 14.54 9.65
N ASN A 70 3.73 15.62 9.48
CA ASN A 70 3.38 16.68 8.53
C ASN A 70 4.10 16.52 7.19
N SER A 71 5.27 15.88 7.18
CA SER A 71 6.12 15.76 6.01
C SER A 71 5.62 14.67 5.07
N THR A 72 5.25 15.06 3.86
CA THR A 72 4.86 14.14 2.78
C THR A 72 6.08 13.56 2.07
N CYS A 73 7.15 14.34 1.94
CA CYS A 73 8.40 13.91 1.31
C CYS A 73 9.21 13.04 2.27
N THR A 74 9.71 11.90 1.77
CA THR A 74 10.50 10.93 2.54
C THR A 74 11.71 11.57 3.24
N VAL A 75 12.44 12.46 2.55
CA VAL A 75 13.62 13.14 3.10
C VAL A 75 13.25 14.04 4.27
N PHE A 76 12.18 14.82 4.13
CA PHE A 76 11.71 15.69 5.20
C PHE A 76 11.07 14.89 6.35
N ALA A 77 10.48 13.75 6.06
CA ALA A 77 9.96 12.86 7.11
C ALA A 77 11.10 12.33 8.01
N GLY A 78 12.28 12.03 7.45
CA GLY A 78 13.46 11.66 8.24
C GLY A 78 13.95 12.80 9.15
N ALA A 79 13.95 14.04 8.65
CA ALA A 79 14.28 15.19 9.49
C ALA A 79 13.25 15.39 10.62
N GLU A 80 11.95 15.36 10.28
CA GLU A 80 10.87 15.46 11.27
C GLU A 80 10.95 14.34 12.32
N LEU A 81 11.30 13.12 11.91
CA LEU A 81 11.51 12.00 12.82
C LEU A 81 12.64 12.26 13.83
N ARG A 82 13.80 12.75 13.37
CA ARG A 82 14.92 13.08 14.25
C ARG A 82 14.56 14.18 15.23
N ASP A 83 13.88 15.24 14.78
CA ASP A 83 13.42 16.34 15.62
C ASP A 83 12.49 15.84 16.72
N ARG A 84 11.50 15.01 16.39
CA ARG A 84 10.56 14.43 17.36
C ARG A 84 11.24 13.53 18.39
N LEU A 85 12.21 12.72 17.95
CA LEU A 85 13.02 11.90 18.85
C LEU A 85 13.82 12.79 19.82
N SER A 86 14.39 13.90 19.35
CA SER A 86 15.14 14.84 20.19
C SER A 86 14.25 15.54 21.21
N LEU A 87 12.96 15.71 20.91
CA LEU A 87 11.94 16.24 21.83
C LEU A 87 11.42 15.18 22.82
N GLY A 88 11.92 13.95 22.76
CA GLY A 88 11.54 12.87 23.67
C GLY A 88 10.20 12.20 23.32
N GLU A 89 9.67 12.39 22.12
CA GLU A 89 8.49 11.65 21.68
C GLU A 89 8.82 10.15 21.55
N LYS A 90 7.85 9.31 21.86
CA LYS A 90 8.04 7.85 21.84
C LYS A 90 8.19 7.32 20.41
N ARG A 91 9.11 6.38 20.23
CA ARG A 91 9.36 5.75 18.93
C ARG A 91 8.11 5.11 18.33
N GLU A 92 7.33 4.41 19.15
CA GLU A 92 6.08 3.77 18.74
C GLU A 92 5.06 4.78 18.20
N ASP A 93 4.94 5.95 18.81
CA ASP A 93 4.00 6.99 18.40
C ASP A 93 4.42 7.64 17.08
N ILE A 94 5.72 7.90 16.92
CA ILE A 94 6.30 8.42 15.67
C ILE A 94 6.10 7.41 14.55
N LEU A 95 6.42 6.13 14.76
CA LEU A 95 6.27 5.08 13.75
C LEU A 95 4.81 4.86 13.35
N ALA A 96 3.89 4.89 14.31
CA ALA A 96 2.47 4.80 14.00
C ALA A 96 1.99 5.98 13.12
N GLY A 97 2.45 7.19 13.42
CA GLY A 97 2.19 8.37 12.60
C GLY A 97 2.76 8.27 11.19
N LEU A 98 3.98 7.73 11.05
CA LEU A 98 4.61 7.49 9.75
C LEU A 98 3.85 6.44 8.91
N HIS A 99 3.37 5.35 9.54
CA HIS A 99 2.51 4.38 8.85
C HIS A 99 1.20 5.02 8.37
N ARG A 100 0.59 5.87 9.19
CA ARG A 100 -0.60 6.62 8.77
C ARG A 100 -0.31 7.55 7.58
N ALA A 101 0.82 8.26 7.61
CA ALA A 101 1.22 9.18 6.53
C ALA A 101 1.40 8.46 5.19
N ILE A 102 2.06 7.28 5.17
CA ILE A 102 2.23 6.49 3.94
C ILE A 102 0.88 6.01 3.40
N ILE A 103 -0.02 5.56 4.27
CA ILE A 103 -1.35 5.10 3.87
C ILE A 103 -2.21 6.23 3.33
N LEU A 104 -2.21 7.40 3.97
CA LEU A 104 -2.92 8.57 3.45
C LEU A 104 -2.43 8.97 2.05
N ARG A 105 -1.12 8.86 1.81
CA ARG A 105 -0.54 9.10 0.49
C ARG A 105 -1.01 8.05 -0.53
N ALA A 106 -1.03 6.79 -0.15
CA ALA A 106 -1.50 5.70 -0.99
C ALA A 106 -2.99 5.85 -1.33
N ILE A 107 -3.84 6.19 -0.35
CA ILE A 107 -5.27 6.46 -0.57
C ILE A 107 -5.50 7.64 -1.52
N SER A 108 -4.62 8.63 -1.54
CA SER A 108 -4.74 9.73 -2.52
C SER A 108 -4.59 9.27 -3.98
N ILE A 109 -3.94 8.13 -4.21
CA ILE A 109 -3.82 7.50 -5.55
C ILE A 109 -5.13 6.79 -5.89
N ILE A 110 -5.68 6.03 -4.95
CA ILE A 110 -6.99 5.37 -5.08
C ILE A 110 -8.10 6.38 -5.37
N SER A 111 -8.12 7.51 -4.69
CA SER A 111 -9.15 8.55 -4.93
C SER A 111 -9.14 9.04 -6.38
N ARG A 112 -7.97 9.07 -7.02
CA ARG A 112 -7.83 9.46 -8.43
C ARG A 112 -8.15 8.33 -9.41
N SER A 113 -8.10 7.07 -8.97
CA SER A 113 -8.50 5.92 -9.80
C SER A 113 -9.99 5.60 -9.72
N GLY A 114 -10.78 6.36 -8.94
CA GLY A 114 -12.22 6.20 -8.80
C GLY A 114 -12.69 5.85 -7.39
N GLY A 115 -11.77 5.86 -6.41
CA GLY A 115 -12.10 5.64 -5.00
C GLY A 115 -12.10 4.18 -4.58
N VAL A 116 -12.60 3.96 -3.38
CA VAL A 116 -12.76 2.63 -2.78
C VAL A 116 -14.16 2.12 -3.08
N THR A 117 -14.25 0.89 -3.55
CA THR A 117 -15.51 0.16 -3.73
C THR A 117 -15.48 -1.10 -2.87
N ASN A 118 -16.63 -1.63 -2.53
CA ASN A 118 -16.74 -2.90 -1.87
C ASN A 118 -16.82 -4.01 -2.95
N GLU A 119 -15.92 -4.98 -2.97
CA GLU A 119 -14.85 -5.28 -2.04
C GLU A 119 -13.55 -4.55 -2.44
N PHE A 120 -12.68 -4.32 -1.45
CA PHE A 120 -11.39 -3.68 -1.66
C PHE A 120 -10.24 -4.68 -1.38
N THR A 121 -9.22 -4.69 -2.21
CA THR A 121 -8.08 -5.61 -2.07
C THR A 121 -6.78 -4.83 -1.83
N PHE A 122 -6.00 -5.25 -0.84
CA PHE A 122 -4.67 -4.70 -0.55
C PHE A 122 -3.59 -5.74 -0.81
N THR A 123 -2.69 -5.42 -1.74
CA THR A 123 -1.60 -6.30 -2.20
C THR A 123 -0.24 -5.62 -2.10
N GLY A 124 0.81 -6.36 -2.47
CA GLY A 124 2.20 -5.89 -2.46
C GLY A 124 2.92 -6.14 -1.13
N GLY A 125 4.21 -5.84 -1.11
CA GLY A 125 5.07 -6.13 0.04
C GLY A 125 4.67 -5.41 1.33
N VAL A 126 4.09 -4.21 1.23
CA VAL A 126 3.64 -3.43 2.39
C VAL A 126 2.39 -4.03 3.03
N ALA A 127 1.62 -4.86 2.33
CA ALA A 127 0.49 -5.61 2.90
C ALA A 127 0.90 -6.64 3.97
N LYS A 128 2.20 -6.98 4.06
CA LYS A 128 2.74 -7.80 5.16
C LYS A 128 3.00 -7.01 6.45
N ASN A 129 2.98 -5.70 6.40
CA ASN A 129 3.20 -4.84 7.57
C ASN A 129 1.88 -4.61 8.30
N GLU A 130 1.77 -5.14 9.51
CA GLU A 130 0.54 -5.08 10.31
C GLU A 130 0.08 -3.67 10.68
N ALA A 131 1.04 -2.75 10.91
CA ALA A 131 0.70 -1.36 11.20
C ALA A 131 0.17 -0.64 9.94
N ALA A 132 0.71 -0.95 8.76
CA ALA A 132 0.16 -0.44 7.50
C ALA A 132 -1.25 -0.98 7.25
N VAL A 133 -1.48 -2.26 7.51
CA VAL A 133 -2.82 -2.89 7.41
C VAL A 133 -3.79 -2.22 8.39
N ARG A 134 -3.39 -2.03 9.65
CA ARG A 134 -4.21 -1.35 10.67
C ARG A 134 -4.60 0.06 10.22
N GLU A 135 -3.63 0.85 9.76
CA GLU A 135 -3.90 2.22 9.34
C GLU A 135 -4.74 2.29 8.05
N LEU A 136 -4.53 1.35 7.10
CA LEU A 136 -5.37 1.25 5.91
C LEU A 136 -6.84 1.02 6.28
N ARG A 137 -7.10 0.05 7.17
CA ARG A 137 -8.46 -0.23 7.64
C ARG A 137 -9.11 0.97 8.28
N LYS A 138 -8.36 1.72 9.14
CA LYS A 138 -8.84 2.94 9.77
C LYS A 138 -9.17 4.02 8.75
N VAL A 139 -8.24 4.31 7.83
CA VAL A 139 -8.40 5.38 6.84
C VAL A 139 -9.54 5.07 5.87
N ILE A 140 -9.69 3.81 5.45
CA ILE A 140 -10.83 3.41 4.61
C ILE A 140 -12.14 3.59 5.38
N LYS A 141 -12.23 3.11 6.62
CA LYS A 141 -13.43 3.28 7.46
C LYS A 141 -13.78 4.76 7.67
N GLU A 142 -12.78 5.61 7.94
CA GLU A 142 -12.97 7.05 8.16
C GLU A 142 -13.52 7.79 6.92
N ASN A 143 -13.13 7.37 5.70
CA ASN A 143 -13.44 8.10 4.47
C ASN A 143 -14.52 7.46 3.60
N TYR A 144 -14.70 6.13 3.70
CA TYR A 144 -15.57 5.36 2.82
C TYR A 144 -16.57 4.47 3.58
N GLY A 145 -16.50 4.44 4.92
CA GLY A 145 -17.37 3.59 5.76
C GLY A 145 -16.88 2.15 5.85
N GLU A 146 -17.79 1.26 6.15
CA GLU A 146 -17.48 -0.19 6.30
C GLU A 146 -17.29 -0.82 4.91
N VAL A 147 -16.11 -1.35 4.66
CA VAL A 147 -15.72 -2.00 3.42
C VAL A 147 -15.05 -3.33 3.74
N VAL A 148 -15.38 -4.38 3.01
CA VAL A 148 -14.66 -5.66 3.08
C VAL A 148 -13.29 -5.48 2.46
N ILE A 149 -12.23 -5.69 3.25
CA ILE A 149 -10.85 -5.53 2.80
C ILE A 149 -10.16 -6.89 2.76
N ASN A 150 -9.86 -7.35 1.55
CA ASN A 150 -9.17 -8.60 1.29
C ASN A 150 -7.65 -8.39 1.37
N ILE A 151 -6.98 -9.19 2.18
CA ILE A 151 -5.51 -9.19 2.33
C ILE A 151 -5.05 -10.65 2.37
N ASN A 152 -4.10 -10.99 1.49
CA ASN A 152 -3.48 -12.31 1.48
C ASN A 152 -1.98 -12.17 1.76
N PRO A 153 -1.38 -12.99 2.64
CA PRO A 153 0.06 -12.98 2.92
C PRO A 153 0.93 -13.19 1.67
N ASP A 154 0.43 -13.93 0.66
CA ASP A 154 1.12 -14.20 -0.59
C ASP A 154 0.82 -13.20 -1.70
N SER A 155 0.17 -12.08 -1.37
CA SER A 155 -0.20 -11.03 -2.33
C SER A 155 0.98 -10.39 -3.05
N ILE A 156 2.21 -10.56 -2.57
CA ILE A 156 3.43 -10.14 -3.27
C ILE A 156 3.63 -10.86 -4.62
N TYR A 157 2.99 -12.02 -4.80
CA TYR A 157 3.10 -12.83 -6.03
C TYR A 157 1.97 -12.58 -7.02
N THR A 158 0.97 -11.74 -6.71
CA THR A 158 -0.21 -11.53 -7.57
C THR A 158 0.16 -11.06 -8.97
N GLY A 159 1.16 -10.16 -9.10
CA GLY A 159 1.66 -9.72 -10.40
C GLY A 159 2.28 -10.85 -11.22
N ALA A 160 3.07 -11.72 -10.59
CA ALA A 160 3.67 -12.89 -11.26
C ALA A 160 2.62 -13.91 -11.69
N LEU A 161 1.63 -14.17 -10.82
CA LEU A 161 0.51 -15.07 -11.13
C LEU A 161 -0.32 -14.54 -12.30
N GLY A 162 -0.63 -13.23 -12.31
CA GLY A 162 -1.33 -12.59 -13.41
C GLY A 162 -0.57 -12.68 -14.73
N ALA A 163 0.74 -12.38 -14.72
CA ALA A 163 1.58 -12.49 -15.91
C ALA A 163 1.65 -13.93 -16.44
N ALA A 164 1.78 -14.93 -15.56
CA ALA A 164 1.77 -16.35 -15.95
C ALA A 164 0.42 -16.75 -16.57
N GLU A 165 -0.70 -16.30 -16.03
CA GLU A 165 -2.02 -16.59 -16.59
C GLU A 165 -2.23 -15.92 -17.94
N PHE A 166 -1.78 -14.68 -18.16
CA PHE A 166 -1.80 -14.04 -19.46
C PHE A 166 -0.96 -14.80 -20.49
N ALA A 167 0.24 -15.24 -20.13
CA ALA A 167 1.09 -16.04 -21.00
C ALA A 167 0.43 -17.38 -21.35
N ARG A 168 -0.18 -18.05 -20.40
CA ARG A 168 -0.91 -19.30 -20.60
C ARG A 168 -2.07 -19.12 -21.59
N ARG A 169 -2.90 -18.09 -21.42
CA ARG A 169 -4.04 -17.79 -22.31
C ARG A 169 -3.57 -17.48 -23.73
N ALA A 170 -2.51 -16.70 -23.87
CA ALA A 170 -1.95 -16.37 -25.18
C ALA A 170 -1.45 -17.62 -25.91
N HIS A 171 -0.81 -18.56 -25.19
CA HIS A 171 -0.33 -19.82 -25.79
C HIS A 171 -1.49 -20.72 -26.23
N VAL A 172 -2.51 -20.90 -25.38
CA VAL A 172 -3.69 -21.72 -25.73
C VAL A 172 -4.42 -21.13 -26.94
N GLY A 173 -4.65 -19.84 -26.99
CA GLY A 173 -5.29 -19.16 -28.11
C GLY A 173 -4.50 -19.27 -29.45
N GLN A 174 -3.16 -19.34 -29.37
CA GLN A 174 -2.31 -19.60 -30.56
C GLN A 174 -2.44 -21.05 -31.06
N VAL A 175 -2.54 -22.02 -30.15
CA VAL A 175 -2.72 -23.45 -30.53
C VAL A 175 -4.07 -23.66 -31.20
N GLU A 176 -5.16 -23.12 -30.62
CA GLU A 176 -6.50 -23.22 -31.19
C GLU A 176 -6.60 -22.49 -32.54
N GLY A 177 -5.90 -21.38 -32.76
CA GLY A 177 -5.86 -20.65 -34.03
C GLY A 177 -5.01 -21.31 -35.12
N SER A 178 -4.11 -22.25 -34.78
CA SER A 178 -3.27 -22.96 -35.73
C SER A 178 -3.91 -24.23 -36.30
N GLU A 179 -5.05 -24.64 -35.77
CA GLU A 179 -5.81 -25.82 -36.21
C GLU A 179 -6.97 -25.47 -37.19
N GLN A 180 -7.13 -24.20 -37.56
CA GLN A 180 -8.06 -23.71 -38.58
C GLN A 180 -7.34 -23.35 -39.89
#